data_84ca2e08bbd6b179347ab0f822269ec5
#
_entry.id   84ca2e08bbd6b179347ab0f822269ec5
#
_cell.length_a   1.000
_cell.length_b   1.000
_cell.length_c   1.000
_cell.angle_alpha   90.00
_cell.angle_beta   90.00
_cell.angle_gamma   90.00
#
_symmetry.space_group_name_H-M   'P 1'
#
loop_
_entity.id
_entity.type
_entity.pdbx_description
1 polymer ?
#
loop_
_entity_poly.entity_id
_entity_poly.type
_entity_poly.pdbx_seq_one_letter_code
_entity_poly.pdbx_strand_id
1 'polypeptide(L)'
;MSLNATPSSERVHIGIFGKRNAGKSSLINAITGQNLAIVSEAKGTTTDPVYKAMELLPLGPVMIIDTPGIDDEGVLGSLRIQKAYQVLNKTDIALVIIDAAVGPSAEDLRLIKRINAKKIPLLIVINKCETINEDKKTAYQALLPNGKLLFVSAEQKLNIFELKEAITQTVPADENKAQIVADLLSPSDFVVLVVPIDSAAPKGRLILPQQQTIRDILEADAAAIVVKENELTNTLQNLGKRPKLVITDSQVFKKVAAETPADILLTSFSILFARYKGNLQTAVQGVTALESLEDGDKILVGEGCTHHRQCDDIGTVKLPRWIKEYTGKNPEFIFTSGTEFPLDLSPYKMIIHCGACMLNEREMQYRIKCAADQNIPFTNYGITIAYINGILKRTVEPFPQIYKLLDK
;
A
#
# COMPACT_ATOMS: atom_id res chain seq x y z
N MET A 1 -15.79 2.84 10.81
CA MET A 1 -15.09 3.97 10.17
C MET A 1 -16.15 4.87 9.55
N SER A 2 -16.06 6.19 9.71
CA SER A 2 -16.97 7.11 9.04
C SER A 2 -16.70 7.10 7.53
N LEU A 3 -17.72 7.34 6.70
CA LEU A 3 -17.61 7.41 5.24
C LEU A 3 -16.63 8.51 4.75
N ASN A 4 -16.31 9.47 5.64
CA ASN A 4 -15.45 10.63 5.36
C ASN A 4 -14.01 10.46 5.88
N ALA A 5 -13.64 9.30 6.41
CA ALA A 5 -12.28 9.07 6.89
C ALA A 5 -11.36 8.69 5.74
N THR A 6 -10.26 9.43 5.55
CA THR A 6 -9.21 9.08 4.58
C THR A 6 -8.73 7.65 4.82
N PRO A 7 -8.71 6.79 3.79
CA PRO A 7 -8.24 5.41 3.93
C PRO A 7 -6.79 5.34 4.41
N SER A 8 -6.43 4.28 5.13
CA SER A 8 -5.05 4.09 5.61
C SER A 8 -4.03 4.14 4.46
N SER A 9 -4.37 3.57 3.31
CA SER A 9 -3.51 3.53 2.12
C SER A 9 -3.24 4.90 1.46
N GLU A 10 -4.03 5.91 1.80
CA GLU A 10 -3.92 7.28 1.27
C GLU A 10 -3.27 8.25 2.27
N ARG A 11 -3.03 7.79 3.50
CA ARG A 11 -2.38 8.58 4.54
C ARG A 11 -0.87 8.53 4.37
N VAL A 12 -0.18 9.62 4.68
CA VAL A 12 1.27 9.61 4.80
C VAL A 12 1.67 8.77 6.02
N HIS A 13 2.44 7.72 5.82
CA HIS A 13 2.88 6.82 6.88
C HIS A 13 4.17 7.32 7.52
N ILE A 14 4.10 7.72 8.78
CA ILE A 14 5.22 8.22 9.58
C ILE A 14 5.65 7.10 10.53
N GLY A 15 6.76 6.44 10.23
CA GLY A 15 7.33 5.40 11.10
C GLY A 15 8.20 6.02 12.19
N ILE A 16 7.95 5.69 13.46
CA ILE A 16 8.73 6.16 14.61
C ILE A 16 9.56 5.01 15.14
N PHE A 17 10.88 5.14 15.04
CA PHE A 17 11.87 4.13 15.37
C PHE A 17 12.79 4.63 16.47
N GLY A 18 13.47 3.73 17.15
CA GLY A 18 14.47 4.04 18.17
C GLY A 18 14.45 3.04 19.30
N LYS A 19 15.44 3.15 20.17
CA LYS A 19 15.56 2.28 21.34
C LYS A 19 14.38 2.41 22.30
N ARG A 20 14.28 1.45 23.18
CA ARG A 20 13.39 1.54 24.33
C ARG A 20 13.76 2.76 25.17
N ASN A 21 12.78 3.41 25.78
CA ASN A 21 12.94 4.61 26.61
C ASN A 21 13.53 5.85 25.91
N ALA A 22 13.74 5.83 24.59
CA ALA A 22 14.14 7.03 23.82
C ALA A 22 13.03 8.12 23.81
N GLY A 23 11.84 7.80 24.32
CA GLY A 23 10.72 8.73 24.42
C GLY A 23 9.83 8.77 23.19
N LYS A 24 9.77 7.68 22.40
CA LYS A 24 8.91 7.55 21.20
C LYS A 24 7.45 7.90 21.49
N SER A 25 6.86 7.23 22.50
CA SER A 25 5.45 7.44 22.87
C SER A 25 5.19 8.83 23.44
N SER A 26 6.13 9.39 24.22
CA SER A 26 6.04 10.77 24.70
C SER A 26 6.09 11.77 23.56
N LEU A 27 6.95 11.54 22.56
CA LEU A 27 7.05 12.37 21.38
C LEU A 27 5.78 12.32 20.54
N ILE A 28 5.19 11.13 20.34
CA ILE A 28 3.88 10.98 19.69
C ILE A 28 2.82 11.82 20.38
N ASN A 29 2.74 11.75 21.71
CA ASN A 29 1.79 12.56 22.48
C ASN A 29 2.05 14.06 22.34
N ALA A 30 3.32 14.50 22.32
CA ALA A 30 3.69 15.88 22.11
C ALA A 30 3.33 16.40 20.70
N ILE A 31 3.58 15.60 19.66
CA ILE A 31 3.21 15.90 18.25
C ILE A 31 1.70 16.00 18.09
N THR A 32 0.97 15.08 18.70
CA THR A 32 -0.49 14.95 18.52
C THR A 32 -1.28 15.91 19.41
N GLY A 33 -0.68 16.40 20.48
CA GLY A 33 -1.38 17.17 21.51
C GLY A 33 -2.39 16.35 22.32
N GLN A 34 -2.34 15.01 22.22
CA GLN A 34 -3.27 14.08 22.86
C GLN A 34 -2.51 12.94 23.55
N ASN A 35 -3.03 12.43 24.63
CA ASN A 35 -2.46 11.25 25.31
C ASN A 35 -2.88 9.95 24.56
N LEU A 36 -2.44 9.81 23.32
CA LEU A 36 -2.77 8.69 22.45
C LEU A 36 -1.86 7.47 22.66
N ALA A 37 -0.64 7.67 23.09
CA ALA A 37 0.29 6.60 23.37
C ALA A 37 0.29 6.27 24.86
N ILE A 38 0.12 4.99 25.19
CA ILE A 38 0.26 4.54 26.59
C ILE A 38 1.77 4.53 26.89
N VAL A 39 2.21 5.47 27.71
CA VAL A 39 3.55 5.43 28.31
C VAL A 39 3.51 4.37 29.40
N SER A 40 3.92 3.14 29.08
CA SER A 40 3.97 2.05 30.07
C SER A 40 5.37 1.92 30.62
N GLU A 41 5.51 2.02 31.93
CA GLU A 41 6.76 1.71 32.66
C GLU A 41 7.01 0.18 32.75
N ALA A 42 5.99 -0.64 32.46
CA ALA A 42 6.09 -2.09 32.56
C ALA A 42 6.91 -2.70 31.42
N LYS A 43 7.87 -3.56 31.78
CA LYS A 43 8.69 -4.34 30.85
C LYS A 43 7.80 -5.26 30.02
N GLY A 44 7.76 -5.11 28.67
CA GLY A 44 7.36 -6.19 27.78
C GLY A 44 5.95 -6.12 27.17
N THR A 45 5.28 -4.96 27.10
CA THR A 45 3.84 -4.90 26.74
C THR A 45 3.50 -4.78 25.26
N THR A 46 4.41 -4.41 24.35
CA THR A 46 4.07 -4.35 22.90
C THR A 46 5.14 -4.99 22.04
N THR A 47 4.82 -6.13 21.46
CA THR A 47 5.62 -6.78 20.42
C THR A 47 5.24 -6.31 19.03
N ASP A 48 4.05 -5.73 18.86
CA ASP A 48 3.49 -5.32 17.58
C ASP A 48 3.51 -3.81 17.39
N PRO A 49 3.73 -3.33 16.16
CA PRO A 49 3.61 -1.92 15.82
C PRO A 49 2.20 -1.40 16.06
N VAL A 50 2.06 -0.20 16.64
CA VAL A 50 0.78 0.45 16.91
C VAL A 50 0.51 1.51 15.85
N TYR A 51 -0.65 1.42 15.19
CA TYR A 51 -1.07 2.33 14.11
C TYR A 51 -2.06 3.36 14.63
N LYS A 52 -1.80 4.63 14.36
CA LYS A 52 -2.67 5.75 14.77
C LYS A 52 -2.93 6.69 13.60
N ALA A 53 -4.19 6.72 13.16
CA ALA A 53 -4.66 7.65 12.13
C ALA A 53 -4.98 9.01 12.77
N MET A 54 -4.48 10.10 12.17
CA MET A 54 -4.76 11.46 12.63
C MET A 54 -4.59 12.49 11.52
N GLU A 55 -4.94 13.73 11.81
CA GLU A 55 -4.62 14.91 10.99
C GLU A 55 -3.39 15.62 11.57
N LEU A 56 -2.40 15.90 10.72
CA LEU A 56 -1.21 16.69 11.06
C LEU A 56 -1.12 17.88 10.10
N LEU A 57 -1.61 19.04 10.54
CA LEU A 57 -1.56 20.25 9.70
C LEU A 57 -0.13 20.81 9.60
N PRO A 58 0.29 21.32 8.42
CA PRO A 58 -0.47 21.43 7.17
C PRO A 58 -0.45 20.17 6.28
N LEU A 59 0.18 19.06 6.72
CA LEU A 59 0.35 17.83 5.93
C LEU A 59 -0.97 17.11 5.61
N GLY A 60 -1.99 17.28 6.49
CA GLY A 60 -3.27 16.58 6.35
C GLY A 60 -3.29 15.20 6.99
N PRO A 61 -3.99 14.22 6.39
CA PRO A 61 -4.18 12.90 6.99
C PRO A 61 -2.89 12.08 7.01
N VAL A 62 -2.46 11.66 8.22
CA VAL A 62 -1.28 10.82 8.43
C VAL A 62 -1.61 9.55 9.19
N MET A 63 -0.74 8.55 9.07
CA MET A 63 -0.71 7.34 9.87
C MET A 63 0.60 7.29 10.65
N ILE A 64 0.56 7.52 11.95
CA ILE A 64 1.72 7.34 12.82
C ILE A 64 1.84 5.86 13.18
N ILE A 65 3.05 5.31 13.02
CA ILE A 65 3.36 3.92 13.32
C ILE A 65 4.41 3.90 14.43
N ASP A 66 3.96 3.61 15.66
CA ASP A 66 4.85 3.42 16.81
C ASP A 66 5.46 2.02 16.75
N THR A 67 6.79 1.93 16.67
CA THR A 67 7.48 0.64 16.57
C THR A 67 8.01 0.17 17.93
N PRO A 68 8.09 -1.16 18.15
CA PRO A 68 8.81 -1.70 19.29
C PRO A 68 10.25 -1.20 19.36
N GLY A 69 10.85 -1.18 20.56
CA GLY A 69 12.28 -0.83 20.72
C GLY A 69 13.18 -1.78 19.93
N ILE A 70 14.27 -1.24 19.38
CA ILE A 70 15.22 -1.98 18.53
C ILE A 70 16.42 -2.56 19.29
N ASP A 71 16.42 -2.47 20.60
CA ASP A 71 17.51 -2.79 21.51
C ASP A 71 17.25 -4.02 22.39
N ASP A 72 16.23 -4.80 22.08
CA ASP A 72 15.90 -5.97 22.85
C ASP A 72 16.82 -7.18 22.50
N GLU A 73 17.38 -7.81 23.52
CA GLU A 73 18.19 -9.04 23.39
C GLU A 73 17.31 -10.30 23.47
N GLY A 74 17.80 -11.40 22.87
CA GLY A 74 17.14 -12.69 22.87
C GLY A 74 16.13 -12.90 21.74
N VAL A 75 15.38 -14.01 21.79
CA VAL A 75 14.44 -14.44 20.73
C VAL A 75 13.31 -13.41 20.51
N LEU A 76 12.78 -12.83 21.58
CA LEU A 76 11.76 -11.79 21.50
C LEU A 76 12.31 -10.49 20.91
N GLY A 77 13.58 -10.16 21.20
CA GLY A 77 14.26 -8.98 20.65
C GLY A 77 14.43 -9.11 19.13
N SER A 78 14.86 -10.27 18.64
CA SER A 78 15.00 -10.50 17.19
C SER A 78 13.67 -10.38 16.45
N LEU A 79 12.57 -10.87 17.01
CA LEU A 79 11.22 -10.75 16.43
C LEU A 79 10.75 -9.26 16.39
N ARG A 80 11.02 -8.48 17.44
CA ARG A 80 10.69 -7.05 17.48
C ARG A 80 11.46 -6.25 16.45
N ILE A 81 12.76 -6.52 16.33
CA ILE A 81 13.62 -5.91 15.31
C ILE A 81 13.09 -6.25 13.90
N GLN A 82 12.72 -7.51 13.66
CA GLN A 82 12.14 -7.94 12.39
C GLN A 82 10.84 -7.20 12.09
N LYS A 83 9.92 -7.05 13.07
CA LYS A 83 8.68 -6.29 12.91
C LYS A 83 8.94 -4.80 12.68
N ALA A 84 9.89 -4.19 13.39
CA ALA A 84 10.29 -2.81 13.15
C ALA A 84 10.82 -2.64 11.72
N TYR A 85 11.61 -3.58 11.21
CA TYR A 85 12.09 -3.55 9.83
C TYR A 85 10.98 -3.76 8.78
N GLN A 86 9.96 -4.55 9.09
CA GLN A 86 8.79 -4.68 8.22
C GLN A 86 8.03 -3.36 8.11
N VAL A 87 7.96 -2.57 9.18
CA VAL A 87 7.34 -1.23 9.16
C VAL A 87 8.04 -0.29 8.17
N LEU A 88 9.37 -0.40 7.99
CA LEU A 88 10.08 0.43 7.00
C LEU A 88 9.53 0.26 5.57
N ASN A 89 8.99 -0.91 5.24
CA ASN A 89 8.49 -1.17 3.89
C ASN A 89 7.27 -0.32 3.51
N LYS A 90 6.52 0.16 4.51
CA LYS A 90 5.33 1.00 4.35
C LYS A 90 5.49 2.41 4.92
N THR A 91 6.70 2.78 5.33
CA THR A 91 7.01 4.09 5.91
C THR A 91 7.36 5.09 4.81
N ASP A 92 6.62 6.19 4.74
CA ASP A 92 6.88 7.30 3.83
C ASP A 92 7.94 8.25 4.39
N ILE A 93 7.92 8.46 5.72
CA ILE A 93 8.91 9.25 6.47
C ILE A 93 9.32 8.46 7.71
N ALA A 94 10.61 8.28 7.92
CA ALA A 94 11.16 7.67 9.12
C ALA A 94 11.66 8.73 10.12
N LEU A 95 11.18 8.65 11.36
CA LEU A 95 11.72 9.39 12.50
C LEU A 95 12.55 8.42 13.35
N VAL A 96 13.83 8.65 13.47
CA VAL A 96 14.71 7.89 14.39
C VAL A 96 14.92 8.71 15.66
N ILE A 97 14.39 8.22 16.78
CA ILE A 97 14.39 8.89 18.07
C ILE A 97 15.56 8.38 18.90
N ILE A 98 16.43 9.29 19.29
CA ILE A 98 17.63 9.02 20.10
C ILE A 98 17.52 9.78 21.42
N ASP A 99 17.80 9.14 22.54
CA ASP A 99 17.89 9.79 23.85
C ASP A 99 19.17 10.62 23.91
N ALA A 100 19.04 11.93 24.17
CA ALA A 100 20.18 12.85 24.23
C ALA A 100 21.19 12.50 25.32
N ALA A 101 20.75 11.95 26.45
CA ALA A 101 21.64 11.59 27.54
C ALA A 101 22.52 10.36 27.17
N VAL A 102 21.97 9.41 26.42
CA VAL A 102 22.63 8.15 26.01
C VAL A 102 23.45 8.36 24.74
N GLY A 103 22.89 9.06 23.77
CA GLY A 103 23.49 9.26 22.45
C GLY A 103 23.20 8.13 21.47
N PRO A 104 23.64 8.28 20.19
CA PRO A 104 23.43 7.28 19.15
C PRO A 104 24.24 6.02 19.42
N SER A 105 23.57 4.87 19.27
CA SER A 105 24.16 3.56 19.43
C SER A 105 24.48 2.90 18.08
N ALA A 106 25.18 1.76 18.13
CA ALA A 106 25.47 0.98 16.94
C ALA A 106 24.19 0.52 16.22
N GLU A 107 23.13 0.20 16.95
CA GLU A 107 21.81 -0.20 16.42
C GLU A 107 21.13 0.97 15.72
N ASP A 108 21.16 2.17 16.28
CA ASP A 108 20.61 3.37 15.66
C ASP A 108 21.33 3.68 14.33
N LEU A 109 22.66 3.58 14.31
CA LEU A 109 23.45 3.78 13.09
C LEU A 109 23.16 2.71 12.02
N ARG A 110 22.98 1.43 12.40
CA ARG A 110 22.56 0.37 11.49
C ARG A 110 21.18 0.64 10.90
N LEU A 111 20.23 1.07 11.72
CA LEU A 111 18.88 1.45 11.30
C LEU A 111 18.93 2.63 10.32
N ILE A 112 19.65 3.71 10.63
CA ILE A 112 19.82 4.88 9.77
C ILE A 112 20.40 4.45 8.40
N LYS A 113 21.45 3.63 8.41
CA LYS A 113 22.03 3.08 7.16
C LYS A 113 21.00 2.32 6.33
N ARG A 114 20.15 1.52 6.98
CA ARG A 114 19.11 0.73 6.30
C ARG A 114 17.99 1.62 5.75
N ILE A 115 17.57 2.66 6.47
CA ILE A 115 16.60 3.65 6.02
C ILE A 115 17.12 4.37 4.76
N ASN A 116 18.37 4.83 4.79
CA ASN A 116 19.03 5.49 3.66
C ASN A 116 19.17 4.57 2.44
N ALA A 117 19.52 3.29 2.64
CA ALA A 117 19.58 2.29 1.57
C ALA A 117 18.22 2.05 0.89
N LYS A 118 17.11 2.21 1.64
CA LYS A 118 15.74 2.15 1.12
C LYS A 118 15.25 3.48 0.53
N LYS A 119 16.08 4.53 0.54
CA LYS A 119 15.72 5.89 0.09
C LYS A 119 14.45 6.42 0.77
N ILE A 120 14.27 6.10 2.04
CA ILE A 120 13.16 6.63 2.84
C ILE A 120 13.61 7.98 3.40
N PRO A 121 12.82 9.07 3.22
CA PRO A 121 13.06 10.34 3.88
C PRO A 121 13.23 10.17 5.38
N LEU A 122 14.32 10.74 5.94
CA LEU A 122 14.75 10.49 7.31
C LEU A 122 14.88 11.80 8.09
N LEU A 123 14.27 11.82 9.28
CA LEU A 123 14.53 12.81 10.32
C LEU A 123 15.14 12.11 11.53
N ILE A 124 16.27 12.62 12.02
CA ILE A 124 16.91 12.16 13.26
C ILE A 124 16.52 13.12 14.37
N VAL A 125 15.86 12.59 15.40
CA VAL A 125 15.32 13.41 16.50
C VAL A 125 16.05 13.04 17.78
N ILE A 126 16.83 13.97 18.29
CA ILE A 126 17.51 13.86 19.60
C ILE A 126 16.54 14.39 20.65
N ASN A 127 15.85 13.46 21.31
CA ASN A 127 14.87 13.76 22.36
C ASN A 127 15.54 13.92 23.73
N LYS A 128 14.86 14.59 24.67
CA LYS A 128 15.37 14.95 26.00
C LYS A 128 16.59 15.90 25.92
N CYS A 129 16.56 16.82 24.96
CA CYS A 129 17.67 17.73 24.68
C CYS A 129 17.98 18.66 25.86
N GLU A 130 17.08 18.84 26.83
CA GLU A 130 17.28 19.55 28.09
C GLU A 130 18.33 18.89 28.99
N THR A 131 18.69 17.65 28.72
CA THR A 131 19.67 16.89 29.53
C THR A 131 21.13 17.07 29.08
N ILE A 132 21.37 17.80 27.98
CA ILE A 132 22.69 17.95 27.37
C ILE A 132 23.05 19.44 27.15
N ASN A 133 24.35 19.70 27.07
CA ASN A 133 24.90 21.01 26.73
C ASN A 133 25.18 21.17 25.22
N GLU A 134 25.60 22.38 24.81
CA GLU A 134 25.88 22.71 23.41
C GLU A 134 27.04 21.89 22.82
N ASP A 135 28.08 21.54 23.64
CA ASP A 135 29.21 20.73 23.16
C ASP A 135 28.76 19.34 22.69
N LYS A 136 27.85 18.70 23.46
CA LYS A 136 27.25 17.42 23.07
C LYS A 136 26.36 17.55 21.83
N LYS A 137 25.62 18.64 21.67
CA LYS A 137 24.82 18.88 20.45
C LYS A 137 25.72 18.96 19.23
N THR A 138 26.83 19.70 19.32
CA THR A 138 27.83 19.80 18.24
C THR A 138 28.47 18.44 17.92
N ALA A 139 28.78 17.64 18.93
CA ALA A 139 29.32 16.31 18.75
C ALA A 139 28.32 15.38 18.01
N TYR A 140 27.00 15.44 18.32
CA TYR A 140 26.00 14.68 17.63
C TYR A 140 25.79 15.13 16.19
N GLN A 141 25.89 16.43 15.89
CA GLN A 141 25.84 16.95 14.51
C GLN A 141 27.02 16.43 13.67
N ALA A 142 28.22 16.33 14.26
CA ALA A 142 29.38 15.76 13.58
C ALA A 142 29.28 14.25 13.36
N LEU A 143 28.66 13.52 14.30
CA LEU A 143 28.52 12.06 14.24
C LEU A 143 27.42 11.61 13.26
N LEU A 144 26.40 12.43 13.00
CA LEU A 144 25.21 12.11 12.23
C LEU A 144 25.04 13.04 11.00
N PRO A 145 26.04 13.12 10.08
CA PRO A 145 26.05 14.11 8.99
C PRO A 145 24.99 13.85 7.91
N ASN A 146 24.42 12.64 7.83
CA ASN A 146 23.59 12.19 6.70
C ASN A 146 22.08 12.29 6.96
N GLY A 147 21.61 13.21 7.81
CA GLY A 147 20.19 13.39 8.09
C GLY A 147 19.88 14.79 8.62
N LYS A 148 18.63 15.23 8.44
CA LYS A 148 18.13 16.44 9.12
C LYS A 148 18.02 16.12 10.61
N LEU A 149 18.88 16.74 11.43
CA LEU A 149 18.97 16.51 12.87
C LEU A 149 18.17 17.58 13.62
N LEU A 150 17.33 17.16 14.54
CA LEU A 150 16.51 18.04 15.38
C LEU A 150 16.66 17.68 16.85
N PHE A 151 16.88 18.70 17.70
CA PHE A 151 16.94 18.55 19.14
C PHE A 151 15.59 18.97 19.73
N VAL A 152 14.93 18.06 20.43
CA VAL A 152 13.59 18.28 21.00
C VAL A 152 13.52 17.83 22.45
N SER A 153 12.56 18.38 23.20
CA SER A 153 12.12 17.82 24.47
C SER A 153 10.61 17.52 24.36
N ALA A 154 10.25 16.25 24.34
CA ALA A 154 8.85 15.86 24.36
C ALA A 154 8.18 16.22 25.69
N GLU A 155 8.91 16.18 26.80
CA GLU A 155 8.43 16.50 28.14
C GLU A 155 8.18 18.01 28.31
N GLN A 156 9.15 18.82 27.93
CA GLN A 156 9.07 20.30 28.03
C GLN A 156 8.39 20.95 26.82
N LYS A 157 8.00 20.15 25.81
CA LYS A 157 7.41 20.58 24.52
C LYS A 157 8.33 21.57 23.76
N LEU A 158 9.63 21.43 23.92
CA LEU A 158 10.63 22.28 23.26
C LEU A 158 10.84 21.80 21.82
N ASN A 159 10.83 22.71 20.84
CA ASN A 159 11.06 22.47 19.40
C ASN A 159 10.10 21.45 18.77
N ILE A 160 8.90 21.26 19.37
CA ILE A 160 7.88 20.34 18.79
C ILE A 160 7.23 20.96 17.55
N PHE A 161 7.11 22.29 17.52
CA PHE A 161 6.59 22.97 16.32
C PHE A 161 7.57 22.83 15.14
N GLU A 162 8.84 23.06 15.37
CA GLU A 162 9.93 22.90 14.38
C GLU A 162 10.01 21.46 13.87
N LEU A 163 9.74 20.46 14.73
CA LEU A 163 9.66 19.07 14.32
C LEU A 163 8.48 18.84 13.38
N LYS A 164 7.28 19.39 13.66
CA LYS A 164 6.12 19.30 12.77
C LYS A 164 6.38 19.93 11.40
N GLU A 165 7.00 21.10 11.37
CA GLU A 165 7.40 21.74 10.13
C GLU A 165 8.42 20.91 9.34
N ALA A 166 9.42 20.36 10.05
CA ALA A 166 10.41 19.49 9.43
C ALA A 166 9.79 18.24 8.83
N ILE A 167 8.82 17.61 9.51
CA ILE A 167 8.07 16.48 8.97
C ILE A 167 7.37 16.89 7.68
N THR A 168 6.65 18.01 7.67
CA THR A 168 5.93 18.52 6.49
C THR A 168 6.85 18.78 5.31
N GLN A 169 8.00 19.41 5.54
CA GLN A 169 9.01 19.71 4.51
C GLN A 169 9.72 18.46 3.98
N THR A 170 9.67 17.36 4.72
CA THR A 170 10.36 16.11 4.37
C THR A 170 9.48 15.20 3.51
N VAL A 171 8.17 15.42 3.50
CA VAL A 171 7.27 14.70 2.56
C VAL A 171 7.65 15.11 1.15
N PRO A 172 7.92 14.17 0.24
CA PRO A 172 8.08 14.51 -1.17
C PRO A 172 6.84 15.26 -1.66
N ALA A 173 7.06 16.42 -2.29
CA ALA A 173 5.96 17.12 -2.95
C ALA A 173 5.34 16.18 -3.99
N ASP A 174 4.02 16.05 -3.98
CA ASP A 174 3.21 15.14 -4.82
C ASP A 174 3.17 15.61 -6.31
N GLU A 175 4.28 16.14 -6.85
CA GLU A 175 4.35 16.67 -8.21
C GLU A 175 4.10 15.60 -9.31
N ASN A 176 4.16 14.32 -8.97
CA ASN A 176 3.92 13.20 -9.88
C ASN A 176 3.04 12.11 -9.25
N LYS A 177 1.95 12.49 -8.59
CA LYS A 177 1.02 11.47 -8.08
C LYS A 177 0.48 10.66 -9.24
N ALA A 178 0.73 9.36 -9.22
CA ALA A 178 0.16 8.46 -10.21
C ALA A 178 -1.38 8.61 -10.18
N GLN A 179 -1.98 8.81 -11.35
CA GLN A 179 -3.43 8.88 -11.49
C GLN A 179 -3.99 7.48 -11.71
N ILE A 180 -5.20 7.23 -11.21
CA ILE A 180 -5.85 5.93 -11.40
C ILE A 180 -6.30 5.81 -12.86
N VAL A 181 -7.02 6.82 -13.36
CA VAL A 181 -7.61 6.85 -14.70
C VAL A 181 -7.67 8.26 -15.30
N ALA A 182 -7.50 9.31 -14.51
CA ALA A 182 -7.69 10.70 -14.91
C ALA A 182 -6.82 11.11 -16.12
N ASP A 183 -5.58 10.60 -16.20
CA ASP A 183 -4.65 10.83 -17.32
C ASP A 183 -5.09 10.22 -18.66
N LEU A 184 -6.09 9.33 -18.65
CA LEU A 184 -6.69 8.73 -19.86
C LEU A 184 -7.90 9.52 -20.34
N LEU A 185 -8.35 10.53 -19.59
CA LEU A 185 -9.60 11.24 -19.80
C LEU A 185 -9.35 12.69 -20.23
N SER A 186 -10.35 13.24 -20.90
CA SER A 186 -10.46 14.65 -21.20
C SER A 186 -11.71 15.24 -20.53
N PRO A 187 -11.75 16.54 -20.26
CA PRO A 187 -12.95 17.18 -19.71
C PRO A 187 -14.21 16.81 -20.50
N SER A 188 -15.28 16.57 -19.77
CA SER A 188 -16.59 16.13 -20.31
C SER A 188 -16.63 14.72 -20.91
N ASP A 189 -15.58 13.90 -20.81
CA ASP A 189 -15.67 12.49 -21.18
C ASP A 189 -16.65 11.76 -20.26
N PHE A 190 -17.34 10.74 -20.79
CA PHE A 190 -18.20 9.85 -20.03
C PHE A 190 -17.45 8.54 -19.74
N VAL A 191 -17.47 8.12 -18.48
CA VAL A 191 -16.92 6.84 -18.01
C VAL A 191 -18.02 6.04 -17.34
N VAL A 192 -18.27 4.81 -17.80
CA VAL A 192 -19.26 3.91 -17.20
C VAL A 192 -18.54 2.95 -16.26
N LEU A 193 -18.95 2.97 -15.00
CA LEU A 193 -18.44 2.07 -13.96
C LEU A 193 -19.49 0.98 -13.70
N VAL A 194 -19.13 -0.26 -13.99
CA VAL A 194 -20.00 -1.42 -13.75
C VAL A 194 -19.65 -2.05 -12.40
N VAL A 195 -20.57 -1.89 -11.46
CA VAL A 195 -20.38 -2.26 -10.05
C VAL A 195 -21.41 -3.30 -9.65
N PRO A 196 -21.03 -4.59 -9.53
CA PRO A 196 -21.92 -5.60 -9.00
C PRO A 196 -22.22 -5.31 -7.52
N ILE A 197 -23.47 -5.56 -7.13
CA ILE A 197 -23.85 -5.50 -5.72
C ILE A 197 -23.57 -6.87 -5.11
N ASP A 198 -22.39 -6.99 -4.52
CA ASP A 198 -21.95 -8.22 -3.86
C ASP A 198 -22.51 -8.26 -2.42
N SER A 199 -22.92 -9.44 -1.97
CA SER A 199 -23.32 -9.71 -0.58
C SER A 199 -22.16 -9.51 0.41
N ALA A 200 -20.91 -9.62 -0.04
CA ALA A 200 -19.70 -9.38 0.73
C ALA A 200 -19.38 -7.88 0.90
N ALA A 201 -19.93 -7.01 0.05
CA ALA A 201 -19.74 -5.57 0.19
C ALA A 201 -20.51 -5.03 1.40
N PRO A 202 -19.94 -4.07 2.16
CA PRO A 202 -20.65 -3.45 3.26
C PRO A 202 -21.96 -2.81 2.75
N LYS A 203 -23.10 -3.13 3.39
CA LYS A 203 -24.39 -2.55 3.00
C LYS A 203 -24.32 -1.03 2.90
N GLY A 204 -24.83 -0.49 1.80
CA GLY A 204 -24.93 0.96 1.56
C GLY A 204 -23.60 1.65 1.18
N ARG A 205 -22.55 0.90 0.79
CA ARG A 205 -21.26 1.48 0.43
C ARG A 205 -20.70 0.88 -0.85
N LEU A 206 -20.08 1.72 -1.67
CA LEU A 206 -19.11 1.29 -2.68
C LEU A 206 -17.81 0.88 -1.97
N ILE A 207 -17.08 -0.06 -2.54
CA ILE A 207 -15.75 -0.42 -2.03
C ILE A 207 -14.71 0.66 -2.38
N LEU A 208 -13.62 0.70 -1.64
CA LEU A 208 -12.61 1.75 -1.76
C LEU A 208 -12.10 2.00 -3.20
N PRO A 209 -11.74 0.99 -4.01
CA PRO A 209 -11.31 1.20 -5.39
C PRO A 209 -12.34 1.91 -6.26
N GLN A 210 -13.62 1.61 -6.06
CA GLN A 210 -14.71 2.25 -6.81
C GLN A 210 -14.84 3.72 -6.43
N GLN A 211 -14.82 4.04 -5.14
CA GLN A 211 -14.88 5.43 -4.65
C GLN A 211 -13.71 6.28 -5.14
N GLN A 212 -12.48 5.74 -5.07
CA GLN A 212 -11.27 6.43 -5.52
C GLN A 212 -11.28 6.66 -7.04
N THR A 213 -11.72 5.68 -7.82
CA THR A 213 -11.84 5.83 -9.28
C THR A 213 -12.88 6.88 -9.65
N ILE A 214 -14.04 6.92 -8.97
CA ILE A 214 -15.05 7.96 -9.17
C ILE A 214 -14.45 9.34 -8.87
N ARG A 215 -13.72 9.47 -7.77
CA ARG A 215 -13.09 10.74 -7.39
C ARG A 215 -12.05 11.18 -8.43
N ASP A 216 -11.23 10.28 -8.92
CA ASP A 216 -10.19 10.56 -9.92
C ASP A 216 -10.82 10.98 -11.27
N ILE A 217 -11.97 10.38 -11.67
CA ILE A 217 -12.73 10.80 -12.86
C ILE A 217 -13.25 12.23 -12.71
N LEU A 218 -13.79 12.59 -11.54
CA LEU A 218 -14.29 13.94 -11.28
C LEU A 218 -13.17 14.97 -11.24
N GLU A 219 -11.99 14.62 -10.76
CA GLU A 219 -10.81 15.49 -10.77
C GLU A 219 -10.27 15.75 -12.18
N ALA A 220 -10.63 14.91 -13.16
CA ALA A 220 -10.35 15.11 -14.59
C ALA A 220 -11.44 15.91 -15.31
N ASP A 221 -12.40 16.54 -14.61
CA ASP A 221 -13.59 17.21 -15.18
C ASP A 221 -14.42 16.28 -16.08
N ALA A 222 -14.39 14.98 -15.85
CA ALA A 222 -15.14 13.95 -16.57
C ALA A 222 -16.36 13.47 -15.77
N ALA A 223 -17.30 12.78 -16.42
CA ALA A 223 -18.52 12.29 -15.80
C ALA A 223 -18.45 10.78 -15.51
N ALA A 224 -18.74 10.38 -14.28
CA ALA A 224 -18.85 8.98 -13.86
C ALA A 224 -20.31 8.52 -13.85
N ILE A 225 -20.64 7.48 -14.62
CA ILE A 225 -21.95 6.85 -14.66
C ILE A 225 -21.80 5.48 -14.00
N VAL A 226 -22.43 5.28 -12.83
CA VAL A 226 -22.31 4.03 -12.07
C VAL A 226 -23.54 3.18 -12.27
N VAL A 227 -23.36 1.96 -12.75
CA VAL A 227 -24.45 1.02 -13.07
C VAL A 227 -24.17 -0.38 -12.54
N LYS A 228 -25.23 -1.17 -12.40
CA LYS A 228 -25.09 -2.61 -12.16
C LYS A 228 -24.81 -3.34 -13.47
N GLU A 229 -24.25 -4.54 -13.35
CA GLU A 229 -23.88 -5.37 -14.50
C GLU A 229 -25.05 -5.73 -15.44
N ASN A 230 -26.28 -5.67 -14.95
CA ASN A 230 -27.47 -5.95 -15.76
C ASN A 230 -27.99 -4.71 -16.50
N GLU A 231 -27.53 -3.52 -16.15
CA GLU A 231 -27.97 -2.25 -16.72
C GLU A 231 -26.98 -1.68 -17.76
N LEU A 232 -25.84 -2.34 -17.98
CA LEU A 232 -24.80 -1.84 -18.89
C LEU A 232 -25.34 -1.62 -20.31
N THR A 233 -25.93 -2.64 -20.92
CA THR A 233 -26.42 -2.56 -22.30
C THR A 233 -27.48 -1.47 -22.46
N ASN A 234 -28.46 -1.39 -21.55
CA ASN A 234 -29.49 -0.36 -21.57
C ASN A 234 -28.89 1.05 -21.38
N THR A 235 -27.91 1.18 -20.48
CA THR A 235 -27.21 2.45 -20.26
C THR A 235 -26.46 2.89 -21.52
N LEU A 236 -25.68 2.01 -22.16
CA LEU A 236 -24.92 2.34 -23.37
C LEU A 236 -25.82 2.76 -24.54
N GLN A 237 -27.02 2.18 -24.66
CA GLN A 237 -28.00 2.54 -25.69
C GLN A 237 -28.67 3.89 -25.46
N ASN A 238 -28.86 4.28 -24.18
CA ASN A 238 -29.60 5.49 -23.83
C ASN A 238 -28.71 6.70 -23.48
N LEU A 239 -27.38 6.52 -23.42
CA LEU A 239 -26.46 7.65 -23.25
C LEU A 239 -26.44 8.49 -24.52
N GLY A 240 -26.71 9.76 -24.38
CA GLY A 240 -26.66 10.72 -25.50
C GLY A 240 -25.25 10.98 -26.05
N LYS A 241 -24.22 10.54 -25.35
CA LYS A 241 -22.81 10.60 -25.74
C LYS A 241 -22.16 9.25 -25.50
N ARG A 242 -21.34 8.80 -26.46
CA ARG A 242 -20.60 7.54 -26.34
C ARG A 242 -19.56 7.66 -25.21
N PRO A 243 -19.49 6.68 -24.28
CA PRO A 243 -18.50 6.71 -23.24
C PRO A 243 -17.09 6.43 -23.80
N LYS A 244 -16.10 7.09 -23.21
CA LYS A 244 -14.68 6.89 -23.52
C LYS A 244 -14.19 5.54 -23.04
N LEU A 245 -14.67 5.11 -21.86
CA LEU A 245 -14.16 3.96 -21.14
C LEU A 245 -15.27 3.30 -20.32
N VAL A 246 -15.26 1.96 -20.30
CA VAL A 246 -16.00 1.13 -19.34
C VAL A 246 -15.02 0.54 -18.34
N ILE A 247 -15.30 0.69 -17.05
CA ILE A 247 -14.51 0.14 -15.95
C ILE A 247 -15.37 -0.83 -15.17
N THR A 248 -14.91 -2.06 -14.96
CA THR A 248 -15.72 -3.10 -14.33
C THR A 248 -15.02 -3.77 -13.16
N ASP A 249 -15.79 -4.42 -12.31
CA ASP A 249 -15.27 -5.35 -11.32
C ASP A 249 -14.86 -6.67 -12.01
N SER A 250 -13.77 -7.28 -11.53
CA SER A 250 -13.23 -8.52 -12.10
C SER A 250 -14.19 -9.70 -12.01
N GLN A 251 -15.16 -9.69 -11.09
CA GLN A 251 -16.14 -10.76 -10.92
C GLN A 251 -17.10 -10.87 -12.11
N VAL A 252 -17.42 -9.76 -12.75
CA VAL A 252 -18.36 -9.71 -13.89
C VAL A 252 -17.68 -9.42 -15.22
N PHE A 253 -16.35 -9.55 -15.27
CA PHE A 253 -15.51 -9.15 -16.39
C PHE A 253 -15.93 -9.80 -17.71
N LYS A 254 -16.16 -11.12 -17.71
CA LYS A 254 -16.55 -11.87 -18.92
C LYS A 254 -17.86 -11.36 -19.51
N LYS A 255 -18.87 -11.11 -18.67
CA LYS A 255 -20.17 -10.57 -19.08
C LYS A 255 -20.04 -9.17 -19.66
N VAL A 256 -19.38 -8.27 -18.91
CA VAL A 256 -19.18 -6.87 -19.30
C VAL A 256 -18.38 -6.77 -20.60
N ALA A 257 -17.36 -7.61 -20.79
CA ALA A 257 -16.56 -7.64 -22.01
C ALA A 257 -17.39 -8.07 -23.24
N ALA A 258 -18.35 -8.99 -23.06
CA ALA A 258 -19.25 -9.40 -24.13
C ALA A 258 -20.30 -8.32 -24.51
N GLU A 259 -20.76 -7.54 -23.52
CA GLU A 259 -21.78 -6.49 -23.70
C GLU A 259 -21.20 -5.15 -24.14
N THR A 260 -19.90 -4.89 -23.91
CA THR A 260 -19.24 -3.65 -24.29
C THR A 260 -18.83 -3.67 -25.75
N PRO A 261 -19.31 -2.73 -26.62
CA PRO A 261 -18.88 -2.62 -28.01
C PRO A 261 -17.35 -2.53 -28.17
N ALA A 262 -16.82 -3.09 -29.26
CA ALA A 262 -15.38 -3.19 -29.49
C ALA A 262 -14.65 -1.84 -29.59
N ASP A 263 -15.35 -0.80 -29.97
CA ASP A 263 -14.84 0.57 -30.12
C ASP A 263 -14.96 1.43 -28.85
N ILE A 264 -15.40 0.84 -27.72
CA ILE A 264 -15.34 1.43 -26.38
C ILE A 264 -14.24 0.76 -25.60
N LEU A 265 -13.31 1.54 -25.08
CA LEU A 265 -12.24 1.01 -24.24
C LEU A 265 -12.79 0.33 -23.00
N LEU A 266 -12.15 -0.77 -22.59
CA LEU A 266 -12.57 -1.59 -21.45
C LEU A 266 -11.37 -1.86 -20.54
N THR A 267 -11.57 -1.70 -19.23
CA THR A 267 -10.60 -2.11 -18.21
C THR A 267 -11.30 -2.53 -16.91
N SER A 268 -10.55 -2.83 -15.86
CA SER A 268 -11.10 -3.13 -14.54
C SER A 268 -10.45 -2.31 -13.43
N PHE A 269 -11.16 -2.17 -12.30
CA PHE A 269 -10.61 -1.56 -11.11
C PHE A 269 -9.27 -2.22 -10.70
N SER A 270 -9.18 -3.54 -10.75
CA SER A 270 -7.95 -4.27 -10.38
C SER A 270 -6.77 -3.97 -11.30
N ILE A 271 -6.99 -3.76 -12.60
CA ILE A 271 -5.95 -3.38 -13.57
C ILE A 271 -5.51 -1.93 -13.34
N LEU A 272 -6.48 -1.02 -13.12
CA LEU A 272 -6.18 0.37 -12.78
C LEU A 272 -5.35 0.48 -11.50
N PHE A 273 -5.69 -0.29 -10.46
CA PHE A 273 -4.94 -0.30 -9.20
C PHE A 273 -3.59 -1.00 -9.30
N ALA A 274 -3.43 -2.00 -10.17
CA ALA A 274 -2.11 -2.55 -10.49
C ALA A 274 -1.18 -1.49 -11.11
N ARG A 275 -1.75 -0.60 -11.94
CA ARG A 275 -1.04 0.55 -12.50
C ARG A 275 -0.73 1.61 -11.43
N TYR A 276 -1.73 1.97 -10.65
CA TYR A 276 -1.67 3.06 -9.68
C TYR A 276 -0.71 2.80 -8.52
N LYS A 277 -0.74 1.58 -7.93
CA LYS A 277 0.05 1.22 -6.74
C LYS A 277 1.20 0.26 -7.02
N GLY A 278 1.22 -0.33 -8.18
CA GLY A 278 2.16 -1.38 -8.50
C GLY A 278 2.90 -1.14 -9.80
N ASN A 279 3.15 -2.24 -10.47
CA ASN A 279 3.75 -2.27 -11.80
C ASN A 279 2.88 -3.15 -12.70
N LEU A 280 2.04 -2.51 -13.52
CA LEU A 280 1.14 -3.20 -14.43
C LEU A 280 1.92 -4.10 -15.41
N GLN A 281 3.08 -3.65 -15.86
CA GLN A 281 3.93 -4.45 -16.76
C GLN A 281 4.37 -5.76 -16.10
N THR A 282 4.91 -5.70 -14.89
CA THR A 282 5.34 -6.89 -14.15
C THR A 282 4.17 -7.86 -13.94
N ALA A 283 2.98 -7.33 -13.61
CA ALA A 283 1.82 -8.16 -13.37
C ALA A 283 1.28 -8.84 -14.65
N VAL A 284 1.31 -8.14 -15.79
CA VAL A 284 0.94 -8.69 -17.11
C VAL A 284 1.97 -9.72 -17.59
N GLN A 285 3.24 -9.51 -17.35
CA GLN A 285 4.27 -10.51 -17.66
C GLN A 285 4.19 -11.72 -16.72
N GLY A 286 3.96 -11.48 -15.42
CA GLY A 286 3.92 -12.54 -14.43
C GLY A 286 2.75 -13.52 -14.59
N VAL A 287 1.63 -13.10 -15.21
CA VAL A 287 0.47 -13.97 -15.38
C VAL A 287 0.74 -15.14 -16.34
N THR A 288 1.68 -15.01 -17.27
CA THR A 288 2.04 -16.08 -18.22
C THR A 288 2.65 -17.30 -17.51
N ALA A 289 3.10 -17.17 -16.27
CA ALA A 289 3.55 -18.31 -15.46
C ALA A 289 2.45 -19.36 -15.23
N LEU A 290 1.17 -19.01 -15.42
CA LEU A 290 0.07 -19.98 -15.38
C LEU A 290 0.25 -21.11 -16.40
N GLU A 291 0.85 -20.84 -17.57
CA GLU A 291 1.06 -21.83 -18.62
C GLU A 291 2.11 -22.90 -18.25
N SER A 292 2.99 -22.58 -17.30
CA SER A 292 4.08 -23.45 -16.85
C SER A 292 3.82 -24.11 -15.48
N LEU A 293 2.57 -24.06 -14.99
CA LEU A 293 2.18 -24.71 -13.74
C LEU A 293 2.14 -26.21 -13.87
N GLU A 294 2.58 -26.89 -12.84
CA GLU A 294 2.53 -28.34 -12.69
C GLU A 294 1.77 -28.74 -11.41
N ASP A 295 1.44 -30.03 -11.30
CA ASP A 295 0.81 -30.56 -10.09
C ASP A 295 1.73 -30.43 -8.89
N GLY A 296 1.20 -29.89 -7.80
CA GLY A 296 1.97 -29.68 -6.56
C GLY A 296 2.78 -28.37 -6.53
N ASP A 297 2.85 -27.59 -7.60
CA ASP A 297 3.45 -26.26 -7.56
C ASP A 297 2.74 -25.38 -6.53
N LYS A 298 3.50 -24.57 -5.80
CA LYS A 298 2.96 -23.67 -4.78
C LYS A 298 2.71 -22.27 -5.34
N ILE A 299 1.48 -21.79 -5.17
CA ILE A 299 1.08 -20.43 -5.52
C ILE A 299 0.85 -19.66 -4.24
N LEU A 300 1.58 -18.54 -4.07
CA LEU A 300 1.31 -17.61 -2.98
C LEU A 300 0.17 -16.66 -3.36
N VAL A 301 -0.93 -16.71 -2.63
CA VAL A 301 -2.07 -15.79 -2.78
C VAL A 301 -1.99 -14.74 -1.66
N GLY A 302 -1.61 -13.51 -2.04
CA GLY A 302 -1.40 -12.40 -1.11
C GLY A 302 -2.61 -11.47 -1.04
N GLU A 303 -3.15 -11.25 0.16
CA GLU A 303 -4.24 -10.29 0.39
C GLU A 303 -3.75 -9.11 1.22
N GLY A 304 -4.09 -7.89 0.78
CA GLY A 304 -3.69 -6.65 1.46
C GLY A 304 -4.54 -6.29 2.67
N CYS A 305 -5.60 -7.03 2.97
CA CYS A 305 -6.53 -6.78 4.06
C CYS A 305 -6.84 -8.06 4.83
N THR A 306 -7.41 -7.86 6.03
CA THR A 306 -7.86 -8.95 6.91
C THR A 306 -9.39 -8.97 7.00
N HIS A 307 -10.08 -8.79 5.87
CA HIS A 307 -11.53 -8.85 5.86
C HIS A 307 -12.06 -10.26 6.12
N HIS A 308 -13.30 -10.35 6.59
CA HIS A 308 -13.92 -11.63 6.87
C HIS A 308 -14.14 -12.42 5.56
N ARG A 309 -13.54 -13.59 5.45
CA ARG A 309 -13.68 -14.50 4.30
C ARG A 309 -15.08 -15.11 4.30
N GLN A 310 -15.76 -14.99 3.18
CA GLN A 310 -17.08 -15.60 2.95
C GLN A 310 -16.96 -16.89 2.14
N CYS A 311 -18.05 -17.68 2.13
CA CYS A 311 -18.09 -18.97 1.43
C CYS A 311 -17.79 -18.87 -0.10
N ASP A 312 -17.98 -17.67 -0.70
CA ASP A 312 -17.75 -17.40 -2.13
C ASP A 312 -16.64 -16.38 -2.38
N ASP A 313 -15.66 -16.32 -1.48
CA ASP A 313 -14.54 -15.38 -1.59
C ASP A 313 -13.75 -15.59 -2.90
N ILE A 314 -13.36 -14.45 -3.53
CA ILE A 314 -12.64 -14.47 -4.80
C ILE A 314 -11.27 -15.11 -4.65
N GLY A 315 -10.49 -14.69 -3.65
CA GLY A 315 -9.11 -15.10 -3.49
C GLY A 315 -8.95 -16.53 -3.04
N THR A 316 -9.76 -16.95 -2.06
CA THR A 316 -9.56 -18.25 -1.41
C THR A 316 -10.41 -19.40 -2.01
N VAL A 317 -11.47 -19.07 -2.75
CA VAL A 317 -12.41 -20.08 -3.30
C VAL A 317 -12.45 -20.03 -4.82
N LYS A 318 -12.85 -18.89 -5.40
CA LYS A 318 -13.11 -18.79 -6.84
C LYS A 318 -11.83 -18.86 -7.68
N LEU A 319 -10.81 -18.10 -7.31
CA LEU A 319 -9.55 -18.02 -8.05
C LEU A 319 -8.81 -19.38 -8.10
N PRO A 320 -8.64 -20.11 -6.98
CA PRO A 320 -8.09 -21.46 -7.02
C PRO A 320 -8.83 -22.40 -7.96
N ARG A 321 -10.18 -22.37 -7.94
CA ARG A 321 -11.01 -23.18 -8.84
C ARG A 321 -10.77 -22.82 -10.30
N TRP A 322 -10.81 -21.53 -10.65
CA TRP A 322 -10.63 -21.09 -12.05
C TRP A 322 -9.24 -21.40 -12.57
N ILE A 323 -8.19 -21.29 -11.74
CA ILE A 323 -6.82 -21.65 -12.13
C ILE A 323 -6.73 -23.16 -12.42
N LYS A 324 -7.29 -24.01 -11.56
CA LYS A 324 -7.34 -25.46 -11.79
C LYS A 324 -8.10 -25.84 -13.05
N GLU A 325 -9.26 -25.21 -13.28
CA GLU A 325 -10.07 -25.42 -14.49
C GLU A 325 -9.32 -24.99 -15.77
N TYR A 326 -8.61 -23.85 -15.70
CA TYR A 326 -7.88 -23.31 -16.85
C TYR A 326 -6.63 -24.11 -17.19
N THR A 327 -5.82 -24.44 -16.19
CA THR A 327 -4.52 -25.12 -16.39
C THR A 327 -4.66 -26.63 -16.52
N GLY A 328 -5.76 -27.21 -16.04
CA GLY A 328 -5.91 -28.67 -15.90
C GLY A 328 -4.98 -29.27 -14.85
N LYS A 329 -4.33 -28.47 -14.01
CA LYS A 329 -3.36 -28.84 -12.97
C LYS A 329 -3.93 -28.64 -11.58
N ASN A 330 -3.28 -29.25 -10.59
CA ASN A 330 -3.66 -29.17 -9.18
C ASN A 330 -2.55 -28.55 -8.32
N PRO A 331 -2.26 -27.24 -8.44
CA PRO A 331 -1.31 -26.56 -7.58
C PRO A 331 -1.83 -26.41 -6.14
N GLU A 332 -0.89 -26.20 -5.21
CA GLU A 332 -1.15 -25.88 -3.80
C GLU A 332 -1.23 -24.37 -3.64
N PHE A 333 -2.28 -23.89 -2.94
CA PHE A 333 -2.47 -22.45 -2.68
C PHE A 333 -2.13 -22.12 -1.23
N ILE A 334 -1.20 -21.19 -1.03
CA ILE A 334 -0.77 -20.69 0.28
C ILE A 334 -1.28 -19.25 0.40
N PHE A 335 -2.02 -18.97 1.47
CA PHE A 335 -2.68 -17.67 1.65
C PHE A 335 -2.00 -16.86 2.74
N THR A 336 -1.77 -15.56 2.45
CA THR A 336 -1.31 -14.56 3.42
C THR A 336 -2.25 -13.37 3.42
N SER A 337 -2.37 -12.67 4.56
CA SER A 337 -3.27 -11.53 4.68
C SER A 337 -2.65 -10.35 5.43
N GLY A 338 -3.17 -9.14 5.14
CA GLY A 338 -2.72 -7.91 5.78
C GLY A 338 -1.25 -7.60 5.48
N THR A 339 -0.44 -7.48 6.52
CA THR A 339 0.99 -7.16 6.43
C THR A 339 1.89 -8.39 6.41
N GLU A 340 1.31 -9.59 6.49
CA GLU A 340 2.07 -10.83 6.39
C GLU A 340 2.47 -11.07 4.93
N PHE A 341 3.77 -11.05 4.68
CA PHE A 341 4.34 -11.39 3.38
C PHE A 341 5.67 -12.13 3.62
N PRO A 342 5.87 -13.35 3.08
CA PRO A 342 7.06 -14.13 3.30
C PRO A 342 8.32 -13.42 2.79
N LEU A 343 9.42 -13.53 3.52
CA LEU A 343 10.72 -13.03 3.09
C LEU A 343 11.39 -13.98 2.09
N ASP A 344 11.22 -15.27 2.30
CA ASP A 344 11.66 -16.31 1.37
C ASP A 344 10.50 -16.70 0.46
N LEU A 345 10.65 -16.38 -0.81
CA LEU A 345 9.68 -16.65 -1.86
C LEU A 345 10.07 -17.85 -2.73
N SER A 346 11.25 -18.42 -2.51
CA SER A 346 11.79 -19.53 -3.29
C SER A 346 10.90 -20.78 -3.35
N PRO A 347 10.04 -21.09 -2.36
CA PRO A 347 9.12 -22.22 -2.45
C PRO A 347 7.97 -22.02 -3.44
N TYR A 348 7.72 -20.78 -3.91
CA TYR A 348 6.54 -20.46 -4.72
C TYR A 348 6.87 -20.36 -6.19
N LYS A 349 6.04 -20.96 -7.03
CA LYS A 349 6.13 -20.89 -8.49
C LYS A 349 5.73 -19.51 -9.01
N MET A 350 4.72 -18.90 -8.38
CA MET A 350 4.25 -17.55 -8.68
C MET A 350 3.51 -16.93 -7.49
N ILE A 351 3.30 -15.62 -7.58
CA ILE A 351 2.53 -14.86 -6.60
C ILE A 351 1.34 -14.22 -7.30
N ILE A 352 0.15 -14.38 -6.72
CA ILE A 352 -1.07 -13.71 -7.18
C ILE A 352 -1.58 -12.82 -6.04
N HIS A 353 -1.53 -11.51 -6.21
CA HIS A 353 -1.91 -10.55 -5.18
C HIS A 353 -3.32 -9.99 -5.41
N CYS A 354 -4.04 -9.61 -4.36
CA CYS A 354 -5.29 -8.86 -4.51
C CYS A 354 -5.02 -7.44 -5.06
N GLY A 355 -6.08 -6.65 -5.31
CA GLY A 355 -5.98 -5.27 -5.80
C GLY A 355 -5.31 -4.27 -4.84
N ALA A 356 -4.89 -4.71 -3.64
CA ALA A 356 -4.12 -3.95 -2.65
C ALA A 356 -4.73 -2.60 -2.22
N CYS A 357 -6.05 -2.49 -2.22
CA CYS A 357 -6.75 -1.24 -1.88
C CYS A 357 -6.42 -0.71 -0.48
N MET A 358 -6.08 -1.60 0.47
CA MET A 358 -5.75 -1.25 1.86
C MET A 358 -4.24 -1.08 2.12
N LEU A 359 -3.39 -1.43 1.17
CA LEU A 359 -1.94 -1.22 1.25
C LEU A 359 -1.57 0.11 0.60
N ASN A 360 -0.56 0.78 1.16
CA ASN A 360 0.03 1.93 0.49
C ASN A 360 0.95 1.50 -0.66
N GLU A 361 1.34 2.44 -1.51
CA GLU A 361 2.18 2.18 -2.68
C GLU A 361 3.53 1.57 -2.30
N ARG A 362 4.20 2.07 -1.24
CA ARG A 362 5.51 1.57 -0.80
C ARG A 362 5.49 0.09 -0.43
N GLU A 363 4.46 -0.36 0.27
CA GLU A 363 4.31 -1.78 0.63
C GLU A 363 4.13 -2.64 -0.62
N MET A 364 3.34 -2.17 -1.60
CA MET A 364 3.18 -2.90 -2.87
C MET A 364 4.47 -2.96 -3.67
N GLN A 365 5.18 -1.85 -3.83
CA GLN A 365 6.48 -1.80 -4.49
C GLN A 365 7.50 -2.72 -3.80
N TYR A 366 7.48 -2.77 -2.47
CA TYR A 366 8.32 -3.69 -1.72
C TYR A 366 8.02 -5.16 -2.05
N ARG A 367 6.74 -5.57 -2.06
CA ARG A 367 6.33 -6.96 -2.39
C ARG A 367 6.73 -7.34 -3.81
N ILE A 368 6.48 -6.46 -4.76
CA ILE A 368 6.88 -6.65 -6.17
C ILE A 368 8.40 -6.77 -6.28
N LYS A 369 9.14 -5.91 -5.58
CA LYS A 369 10.60 -5.97 -5.60
C LYS A 369 11.14 -7.26 -4.97
N CYS A 370 10.58 -7.71 -3.85
CA CYS A 370 10.97 -8.99 -3.23
C CYS A 370 10.75 -10.18 -4.20
N ALA A 371 9.67 -10.16 -4.96
CA ALA A 371 9.40 -11.17 -5.98
C ALA A 371 10.41 -11.09 -7.14
N ALA A 372 10.70 -9.88 -7.65
CA ALA A 372 11.66 -9.66 -8.72
C ALA A 372 13.10 -10.05 -8.32
N ASP A 373 13.54 -9.69 -7.11
CA ASP A 373 14.87 -10.01 -6.58
C ASP A 373 15.09 -11.53 -6.45
N GLN A 374 14.01 -12.33 -6.33
CA GLN A 374 14.03 -13.78 -6.24
C GLN A 374 13.57 -14.48 -7.53
N ASN A 375 13.34 -13.71 -8.60
CA ASN A 375 12.86 -14.19 -9.90
C ASN A 375 11.53 -14.96 -9.82
N ILE A 376 10.63 -14.58 -8.91
CA ILE A 376 9.31 -15.18 -8.78
C ILE A 376 8.28 -14.33 -9.55
N PRO A 377 7.56 -14.91 -10.53
CA PRO A 377 6.49 -14.21 -11.27
C PRO A 377 5.44 -13.62 -10.33
N PHE A 378 5.08 -12.35 -10.56
CA PHE A 378 4.11 -11.62 -9.75
C PHE A 378 2.97 -11.10 -10.62
N THR A 379 1.73 -11.39 -10.22
CA THR A 379 0.53 -10.89 -10.89
C THR A 379 -0.56 -10.52 -9.88
N ASN A 380 -1.75 -10.10 -10.34
CA ASN A 380 -2.90 -9.84 -9.47
C ASN A 380 -4.17 -10.57 -9.91
N TYR A 381 -5.19 -10.55 -9.03
CA TYR A 381 -6.48 -11.21 -9.27
C TYR A 381 -7.11 -10.78 -10.59
N GLY A 382 -7.22 -9.48 -10.86
CA GLY A 382 -7.90 -8.98 -12.05
C GLY A 382 -7.20 -9.35 -13.36
N ILE A 383 -5.87 -9.29 -13.37
CA ILE A 383 -5.08 -9.70 -14.54
C ILE A 383 -5.18 -11.20 -14.75
N THR A 384 -5.11 -12.01 -13.68
CA THR A 384 -5.30 -13.45 -13.73
C THR A 384 -6.68 -13.80 -14.29
N ILE A 385 -7.75 -13.16 -13.81
CA ILE A 385 -9.12 -13.39 -14.28
C ILE A 385 -9.26 -12.96 -15.75
N ALA A 386 -8.70 -11.83 -16.15
CA ALA A 386 -8.73 -11.37 -17.54
C ALA A 386 -7.97 -12.32 -18.47
N TYR A 387 -6.83 -12.86 -18.02
CA TYR A 387 -6.02 -13.82 -18.77
C TYR A 387 -6.76 -15.14 -18.99
N ILE A 388 -7.28 -15.75 -17.94
CA ILE A 388 -8.04 -17.01 -17.98
C ILE A 388 -9.28 -16.89 -18.91
N ASN A 389 -9.92 -15.70 -18.92
CA ASN A 389 -11.07 -15.47 -19.79
C ASN A 389 -10.71 -15.04 -21.24
N GLY A 390 -9.43 -14.97 -21.59
CA GLY A 390 -8.98 -14.59 -22.94
C GLY A 390 -9.21 -13.12 -23.31
N ILE A 391 -9.46 -12.25 -22.32
CA ILE A 391 -9.80 -10.84 -22.55
C ILE A 391 -8.70 -9.87 -22.11
N LEU A 392 -7.54 -10.38 -21.64
CA LEU A 392 -6.46 -9.53 -21.10
C LEU A 392 -6.02 -8.46 -22.10
N LYS A 393 -5.79 -8.83 -23.36
CA LYS A 393 -5.34 -7.91 -24.41
C LYS A 393 -6.29 -6.71 -24.55
N ARG A 394 -7.60 -6.95 -24.61
CA ARG A 394 -8.63 -5.90 -24.69
C ARG A 394 -8.64 -5.00 -23.47
N THR A 395 -8.41 -5.56 -22.28
CA THR A 395 -8.52 -4.83 -21.01
C THR A 395 -7.30 -3.98 -20.68
N VAL A 396 -6.18 -4.19 -21.37
CA VAL A 396 -4.98 -3.33 -21.29
C VAL A 396 -4.82 -2.44 -22.52
N GLU A 397 -5.75 -2.43 -23.45
CA GLU A 397 -5.78 -1.54 -24.61
C GLU A 397 -5.68 -0.05 -24.23
N PRO A 398 -6.30 0.44 -23.12
CA PRO A 398 -6.11 1.81 -22.65
C PRO A 398 -4.64 2.17 -22.34
N PHE A 399 -3.73 1.19 -22.26
CA PHE A 399 -2.32 1.36 -21.90
C PHE A 399 -1.41 0.90 -23.04
N PRO A 400 -1.10 1.75 -24.05
CA PRO A 400 -0.42 1.34 -25.28
C PRO A 400 0.93 0.66 -25.09
N GLN A 401 1.70 1.05 -24.04
CA GLN A 401 2.98 0.44 -23.71
C GLN A 401 2.84 -1.01 -23.24
N ILE A 402 1.77 -1.29 -22.47
CA ILE A 402 1.47 -2.63 -21.96
C ILE A 402 0.84 -3.49 -23.04
N TYR A 403 -0.06 -2.90 -23.84
CA TYR A 403 -0.71 -3.59 -24.96
C TYR A 403 0.31 -4.21 -25.93
N LYS A 404 1.35 -3.47 -26.27
CA LYS A 404 2.44 -3.93 -27.15
C LYS A 404 3.22 -5.13 -26.62
N LEU A 405 3.21 -5.38 -25.31
CA LEU A 405 3.90 -6.55 -24.73
C LEU A 405 3.17 -7.86 -25.03
N LEU A 406 1.86 -7.79 -25.33
CA LEU A 406 1.02 -8.95 -25.64
C LEU A 406 0.96 -9.25 -27.17
N ASP A 407 1.64 -8.46 -28.00
CA ASP A 407 1.77 -8.70 -29.45
C ASP A 407 2.99 -9.58 -29.79
N LYS A 408 3.77 -10.00 -28.79
CA LYS A 408 4.88 -10.91 -28.90
C LYS A 408 4.48 -12.32 -28.55
#